data_676ac9a79412cbe7411d577001b17741
#
_entry.id   676ac9a79412cbe7411d577001b17741
#
_cell.length_a   1.000
_cell.length_b   1.000
_cell.length_c   1.000
_cell.angle_alpha   90.00
_cell.angle_beta   90.00
_cell.angle_gamma   90.00
#
_symmetry.space_group_name_H-M   'P 1'
#
loop_
_entity.id
_entity.type
_entity.pdbx_description
1 polymer ?
#
loop_
_entity_poly.entity_id
_entity_poly.type
_entity_poly.pdbx_seq_one_letter_code
_entity_poly.pdbx_strand_id
1 'polypeptide(L)'
;MPQLPIFFAYLHNNKIVNEKDSMNRNTITILSICTLALMMSACSSEKAQSQFDVIEALDYCTGQTHRTLQQLEAMQDGKDYTMTPRNIAPDDSVWHLRKAAKEEWCGGFWPGILWYAYEHSGDSALLSEAEMYTKELEFLAETSAYDHDLGFLVFCSYGNGYRLTGNPEYKEVILNTADTLATLFNPTVGTILSWPRHVKDYGGHNTIMDNMMNLEMMFWAAKNGGCKSLYDVAVRHAEKTMECHFREDGGCYHVAVYDTLSGDFIRGCTHQGYADSSLWARGQSWAIYGYTVVYRETGDKRFLDLAEKVTDLYLSRLPDDYVPYWDFDDPAIPEAPRDASAAAIVASALIELSEYVSDEKSAVYMDAAEKMLTSLSSANYRSADAKPSFLLHATGHHPAGSEIDYSIVYADYYYIEALMRWKKATVVTKVHL
;
A
#
# COMPACT_ATOMS: atom_id res chain seq x y z
N MET A 1 -64.69 -22.98 -20.09
CA MET A 1 -65.62 -23.49 -21.12
C MET A 1 -65.80 -22.43 -22.20
N PRO A 2 -65.88 -22.74 -23.52
CA PRO A 2 -65.45 -23.96 -24.24
C PRO A 2 -64.43 -23.63 -25.36
N GLN A 3 -63.62 -24.52 -25.76
CA GLN A 3 -63.65 -25.54 -26.84
C GLN A 3 -62.87 -25.14 -28.12
N LEU A 4 -61.93 -26.00 -28.38
CA LEU A 4 -61.38 -26.41 -29.69
C LEU A 4 -62.51 -26.93 -30.63
N PRO A 5 -62.28 -27.08 -31.95
CA PRO A 5 -61.63 -28.24 -32.53
C PRO A 5 -60.91 -27.99 -33.88
N ILE A 6 -59.83 -28.77 -34.25
CA ILE A 6 -59.73 -30.03 -35.01
C ILE A 6 -60.12 -29.92 -36.51
N PHE A 7 -59.26 -30.27 -37.48
CA PHE A 7 -59.29 -31.46 -38.35
C PHE A 7 -58.39 -31.38 -39.58
N PHE A 8 -57.53 -32.39 -39.73
CA PHE A 8 -57.27 -33.31 -40.85
C PHE A 8 -57.16 -32.77 -42.31
N ALA A 9 -56.29 -33.16 -43.08
CA ALA A 9 -55.58 -34.32 -43.63
C ALA A 9 -55.58 -34.28 -45.18
N TYR A 10 -54.66 -34.72 -45.88
CA TYR A 10 -54.52 -35.92 -46.74
C TYR A 10 -53.38 -35.85 -47.73
N LEU A 11 -52.60 -36.86 -47.75
CA LEU A 11 -51.76 -37.58 -48.67
C LEU A 11 -51.93 -37.31 -50.22
N HIS A 12 -50.84 -37.28 -51.01
CA HIS A 12 -50.46 -38.40 -51.89
C HIS A 12 -49.16 -38.12 -52.72
N ASN A 13 -48.25 -39.07 -52.63
CA ASN A 13 -47.34 -39.64 -53.66
C ASN A 13 -46.84 -38.84 -54.86
N ASN A 14 -45.53 -38.81 -55.14
CA ASN A 14 -44.91 -39.74 -56.06
C ASN A 14 -43.35 -39.68 -56.01
N LYS A 15 -42.76 -40.86 -56.15
CA LYS A 15 -41.36 -41.16 -56.38
C LYS A 15 -40.87 -40.59 -57.69
N ILE A 16 -39.74 -39.89 -57.76
CA ILE A 16 -38.75 -39.99 -58.84
C ILE A 16 -37.37 -39.97 -58.22
N VAL A 17 -36.61 -41.04 -58.45
CA VAL A 17 -35.22 -41.23 -58.10
C VAL A 17 -34.35 -40.38 -59.06
N ASN A 18 -33.43 -39.65 -58.53
CA ASN A 18 -32.27 -39.22 -59.32
C ASN A 18 -30.97 -39.24 -58.46
N GLU A 19 -30.11 -40.15 -58.83
CA GLU A 19 -28.75 -40.34 -58.34
C GLU A 19 -27.81 -39.18 -58.78
N LYS A 20 -27.93 -38.02 -58.21
CA LYS A 20 -26.90 -36.94 -58.34
C LYS A 20 -26.61 -36.18 -57.08
N ASP A 21 -27.19 -36.52 -55.94
CA ASP A 21 -27.03 -35.73 -54.70
C ASP A 21 -26.00 -36.25 -53.70
N SER A 22 -25.24 -37.31 -54.01
CA SER A 22 -24.31 -37.90 -53.02
C SER A 22 -22.93 -37.24 -52.99
N MET A 23 -22.59 -36.40 -54.00
CA MET A 23 -21.25 -35.77 -54.07
C MET A 23 -21.21 -34.34 -53.46
N ASN A 24 -22.36 -33.74 -53.17
CA ASN A 24 -22.41 -32.36 -52.69
C ASN A 24 -22.52 -32.24 -51.14
N ARG A 25 -22.89 -33.32 -50.46
CA ARG A 25 -22.99 -33.33 -49.00
C ARG A 25 -21.62 -33.43 -48.30
N ASN A 26 -20.70 -34.20 -48.84
CA ASN A 26 -19.35 -34.36 -48.22
C ASN A 26 -18.48 -33.13 -48.42
N THR A 27 -18.64 -32.38 -49.49
CA THR A 27 -17.87 -31.14 -49.76
C THR A 27 -18.37 -29.97 -48.90
N ILE A 28 -19.68 -29.87 -48.64
CA ILE A 28 -20.25 -28.84 -47.74
C ILE A 28 -19.91 -29.13 -46.28
N THR A 29 -19.87 -30.40 -45.86
CA THR A 29 -19.49 -30.77 -44.49
C THR A 29 -18.02 -30.53 -44.23
N ILE A 30 -17.13 -30.76 -45.20
CA ILE A 30 -15.69 -30.50 -45.07
C ILE A 30 -15.41 -28.99 -45.07
N LEU A 31 -16.09 -28.18 -45.89
CA LEU A 31 -15.96 -26.71 -45.82
C LEU A 31 -16.50 -26.13 -44.51
N SER A 32 -17.61 -26.65 -43.95
CA SER A 32 -18.15 -26.19 -42.65
C SER A 32 -17.25 -26.56 -41.48
N ILE A 33 -16.59 -27.72 -41.53
CA ILE A 33 -15.63 -28.15 -40.48
C ILE A 33 -14.33 -27.31 -40.58
N CYS A 34 -13.86 -27.02 -41.80
CA CYS A 34 -12.68 -26.16 -41.97
C CYS A 34 -12.93 -24.69 -41.60
N THR A 35 -14.14 -24.14 -41.83
CA THR A 35 -14.50 -22.79 -41.37
C THR A 35 -14.73 -22.73 -39.88
N LEU A 36 -15.26 -23.75 -39.22
CA LEU A 36 -15.40 -23.82 -37.78
C LEU A 36 -14.02 -23.99 -37.09
N ALA A 37 -13.10 -24.78 -37.69
CA ALA A 37 -11.72 -24.92 -37.21
C ALA A 37 -10.89 -23.62 -37.39
N LEU A 38 -11.11 -22.86 -38.48
CA LEU A 38 -10.52 -21.55 -38.68
C LEU A 38 -11.11 -20.47 -37.75
N MET A 39 -12.41 -20.53 -37.39
CA MET A 39 -13.00 -19.64 -36.42
C MET A 39 -12.58 -19.98 -34.97
N MET A 40 -12.31 -21.25 -34.65
CA MET A 40 -11.74 -21.61 -33.34
C MET A 40 -10.22 -21.31 -33.24
N SER A 41 -9.48 -21.25 -34.34
CA SER A 41 -8.10 -20.77 -34.35
C SER A 41 -7.98 -19.25 -34.34
N ALA A 42 -9.01 -18.51 -34.73
CA ALA A 42 -9.02 -17.04 -34.66
C ALA A 42 -9.45 -16.49 -33.30
N CYS A 43 -9.97 -17.34 -32.37
CA CYS A 43 -10.31 -16.94 -31.00
C CYS A 43 -9.19 -17.23 -29.98
N SER A 44 -8.01 -17.64 -30.39
CA SER A 44 -6.88 -17.91 -29.47
C SER A 44 -5.68 -16.99 -29.70
N SER A 45 -5.89 -15.78 -30.22
CA SER A 45 -4.96 -14.68 -30.02
C SER A 45 -5.53 -13.74 -28.98
N GLU A 46 -5.93 -14.22 -27.80
CA GLU A 46 -5.72 -13.45 -26.59
C GLU A 46 -4.22 -13.16 -26.57
N LYS A 47 -3.84 -11.90 -26.78
CA LYS A 47 -2.53 -11.42 -26.38
C LYS A 47 -2.37 -11.93 -24.95
N ALA A 48 -1.43 -12.83 -24.72
CA ALA A 48 -0.97 -13.12 -23.39
C ALA A 48 -0.64 -11.77 -22.76
N GLN A 49 -1.53 -11.26 -21.90
CA GLN A 49 -1.27 -10.09 -21.11
C GLN A 49 0.00 -10.46 -20.35
N SER A 50 1.07 -9.73 -20.55
CA SER A 50 2.35 -10.04 -19.92
C SER A 50 2.06 -10.06 -18.42
N GLN A 51 2.10 -11.24 -17.84
CA GLN A 51 1.91 -11.38 -16.39
C GLN A 51 2.96 -10.50 -15.73
N PHE A 52 2.56 -9.69 -14.76
CA PHE A 52 3.45 -8.83 -13.99
C PHE A 52 4.63 -9.65 -13.43
N ASP A 53 5.86 -9.25 -13.76
CA ASP A 53 7.08 -9.94 -13.32
C ASP A 53 7.60 -9.31 -12.04
N VAL A 54 7.20 -9.89 -10.92
CA VAL A 54 7.60 -9.45 -9.59
C VAL A 54 9.10 -9.65 -9.32
N ILE A 55 9.72 -10.65 -9.96
CA ILE A 55 11.15 -10.91 -9.74
C ILE A 55 11.96 -9.83 -10.45
N GLU A 56 11.63 -9.48 -11.69
CA GLU A 56 12.26 -8.36 -12.41
C GLU A 56 12.11 -7.06 -11.62
N ALA A 57 10.93 -6.78 -11.07
CA ALA A 57 10.68 -5.57 -10.29
C ALA A 57 11.51 -5.54 -8.98
N LEU A 58 11.68 -6.65 -8.31
CA LEU A 58 12.52 -6.76 -7.12
C LEU A 58 14.03 -6.67 -7.44
N ASP A 59 14.47 -7.25 -8.57
CA ASP A 59 15.84 -7.11 -9.05
C ASP A 59 16.16 -5.65 -9.40
N TYR A 60 15.20 -4.94 -10.02
CA TYR A 60 15.29 -3.51 -10.25
C TYR A 60 15.46 -2.73 -8.94
N CYS A 61 14.61 -2.99 -7.92
CA CYS A 61 14.73 -2.35 -6.61
C CYS A 61 16.10 -2.59 -5.98
N THR A 62 16.61 -3.83 -6.04
CA THR A 62 17.94 -4.19 -5.52
C THR A 62 19.05 -3.42 -6.24
N GLY A 63 18.97 -3.31 -7.57
CA GLY A 63 19.91 -2.52 -8.36
C GLY A 63 19.91 -1.03 -7.98
N GLN A 64 18.73 -0.44 -7.82
CA GLN A 64 18.59 0.96 -7.39
C GLN A 64 19.07 1.18 -5.95
N THR A 65 18.88 0.20 -5.06
CA THR A 65 19.43 0.23 -3.70
C THR A 65 20.95 0.33 -3.71
N HIS A 66 21.64 -0.46 -4.53
CA HIS A 66 23.10 -0.35 -4.71
C HIS A 66 23.51 1.00 -5.30
N ARG A 67 22.75 1.55 -6.27
CA ARG A 67 23.03 2.88 -6.82
C ARG A 67 22.87 3.98 -5.77
N THR A 68 21.86 3.88 -4.91
CA THR A 68 21.69 4.79 -3.77
C THR A 68 22.89 4.70 -2.83
N LEU A 69 23.32 3.50 -2.41
CA LEU A 69 24.50 3.33 -1.55
C LEU A 69 25.75 3.95 -2.16
N GLN A 70 26.01 3.73 -3.45
CA GLN A 70 27.15 4.34 -4.16
C GLN A 70 27.06 5.87 -4.16
N GLN A 71 25.87 6.44 -4.37
CA GLN A 71 25.68 7.88 -4.34
C GLN A 71 25.90 8.44 -2.94
N LEU A 72 25.36 7.80 -1.90
CA LEU A 72 25.56 8.22 -0.51
C LEU A 72 27.03 8.25 -0.12
N GLU A 73 27.79 7.21 -0.46
CA GLU A 73 29.22 7.12 -0.20
C GLU A 73 30.00 8.22 -0.92
N ALA A 74 29.64 8.50 -2.18
CA ALA A 74 30.30 9.55 -2.98
C ALA A 74 29.99 10.98 -2.46
N MET A 75 28.76 11.22 -1.97
CA MET A 75 28.34 12.52 -1.45
C MET A 75 28.94 12.86 -0.09
N GLN A 76 29.27 11.84 0.71
CA GLN A 76 29.69 12.00 2.10
C GLN A 76 31.23 11.87 2.27
N ASP A 77 31.98 11.70 1.19
CA ASP A 77 33.42 11.41 1.22
C ASP A 77 33.73 10.19 2.13
N GLY A 78 32.89 9.16 2.02
CA GLY A 78 32.92 7.93 2.82
C GLY A 78 31.52 7.51 3.28
N LYS A 79 31.43 6.76 4.37
CA LYS A 79 30.16 6.26 4.91
C LYS A 79 29.76 7.00 6.19
N ASP A 80 28.69 7.76 6.14
CA ASP A 80 28.04 8.37 7.30
C ASP A 80 26.62 7.77 7.45
N TYR A 81 26.49 6.78 8.30
CA TYR A 81 25.22 6.07 8.54
C TYR A 81 24.17 6.93 9.26
N THR A 82 24.57 8.09 9.80
CA THR A 82 23.61 9.05 10.41
C THR A 82 22.81 9.83 9.37
N MET A 83 23.22 9.81 8.10
CA MET A 83 22.59 10.55 7.01
C MET A 83 21.81 9.60 6.10
N THR A 84 20.50 9.77 6.03
CA THR A 84 19.60 8.93 5.24
C THR A 84 18.99 9.68 4.05
N PRO A 85 18.71 9.00 2.91
CA PRO A 85 18.01 9.59 1.78
C PRO A 85 16.58 9.97 2.18
N ARG A 86 16.14 11.16 1.75
CA ARG A 86 14.78 11.66 1.99
C ARG A 86 13.96 11.75 0.71
N ASN A 87 14.41 12.55 -0.24
CA ASN A 87 13.73 12.80 -1.51
C ASN A 87 14.71 13.26 -2.60
N ILE A 88 14.24 13.21 -3.86
CA ILE A 88 14.92 13.79 -5.02
C ILE A 88 13.91 14.69 -5.73
N ALA A 89 14.25 15.96 -5.94
CA ALA A 89 13.39 16.90 -6.65
C ALA A 89 13.17 16.50 -8.12
N PRO A 90 12.10 16.96 -8.79
CA PRO A 90 11.84 16.62 -10.20
C PRO A 90 13.03 16.88 -11.13
N ASP A 91 13.69 18.04 -10.97
CA ASP A 91 14.82 18.50 -11.81
C ASP A 91 16.19 18.06 -11.27
N ASP A 92 16.23 17.24 -10.20
CA ASP A 92 17.46 16.75 -9.58
C ASP A 92 17.64 15.24 -9.83
N SER A 93 18.87 14.76 -9.65
CA SER A 93 19.26 13.34 -9.76
C SER A 93 19.96 12.81 -8.50
N VAL A 94 20.03 13.61 -7.44
CA VAL A 94 20.73 13.32 -6.19
C VAL A 94 19.78 13.35 -5.03
N TRP A 95 19.96 12.40 -4.09
CA TRP A 95 19.20 12.39 -2.85
C TRP A 95 19.49 13.62 -1.99
N HIS A 96 18.44 14.31 -1.57
CA HIS A 96 18.50 15.19 -0.42
C HIS A 96 18.58 14.34 0.84
N LEU A 97 19.63 14.54 1.62
CA LEU A 97 19.87 13.76 2.82
C LEU A 97 19.30 14.44 4.06
N ARG A 98 18.86 13.62 5.02
CA ARG A 98 18.45 14.06 6.36
C ARG A 98 19.22 13.26 7.40
N LYS A 99 19.55 13.95 8.49
CA LYS A 99 20.20 13.30 9.63
C LYS A 99 19.16 12.47 10.40
N ALA A 100 19.53 11.25 10.79
CA ALA A 100 18.75 10.43 11.70
C ALA A 100 18.48 11.20 13.00
N ALA A 101 17.23 11.56 13.22
CA ALA A 101 16.77 12.35 14.35
C ALA A 101 15.33 12.00 14.66
N LYS A 102 14.88 12.24 15.89
CA LYS A 102 13.48 11.96 16.28
C LYS A 102 12.45 12.85 15.59
N GLU A 103 12.90 13.96 14.99
CA GLU A 103 12.13 14.91 14.20
C GLU A 103 12.01 14.49 12.73
N GLU A 104 12.83 13.54 12.26
CA GLU A 104 12.85 13.07 10.86
C GLU A 104 12.11 11.74 10.73
N TRP A 105 10.81 11.81 10.61
CA TRP A 105 9.89 10.66 10.59
C TRP A 105 10.19 9.62 9.50
N CYS A 106 10.90 10.01 8.44
CA CYS A 106 11.26 9.11 7.35
C CYS A 106 12.53 8.28 7.60
N GLY A 107 13.25 8.52 8.70
CA GLY A 107 14.55 7.90 8.94
C GLY A 107 14.57 6.36 8.97
N GLY A 108 13.42 5.74 9.26
CA GLY A 108 13.28 4.28 9.32
C GLY A 108 13.09 3.58 7.97
N PHE A 109 12.68 4.31 6.92
CA PHE A 109 12.36 3.69 5.63
C PHE A 109 13.60 3.22 4.86
N TRP A 110 14.68 4.00 4.90
CA TRP A 110 15.92 3.60 4.22
C TRP A 110 16.51 2.28 4.75
N PRO A 111 16.74 2.11 6.07
CA PRO A 111 17.12 0.80 6.57
C PRO A 111 16.09 -0.29 6.27
N GLY A 112 14.80 0.04 6.26
CA GLY A 112 13.74 -0.89 5.86
C GLY A 112 13.87 -1.38 4.40
N ILE A 113 14.22 -0.48 3.48
CA ILE A 113 14.51 -0.83 2.08
C ILE A 113 15.71 -1.77 2.00
N LEU A 114 16.77 -1.50 2.74
CA LEU A 114 17.96 -2.37 2.79
C LEU A 114 17.63 -3.77 3.30
N TRP A 115 16.77 -3.88 4.31
CA TRP A 115 16.31 -5.18 4.82
C TRP A 115 15.51 -5.96 3.77
N TYR A 116 14.59 -5.33 3.03
CA TYR A 116 13.83 -5.99 1.96
C TYR A 116 14.72 -6.37 0.77
N ALA A 117 15.66 -5.51 0.38
CA ALA A 117 16.61 -5.80 -0.69
C ALA A 117 17.52 -6.99 -0.32
N TYR A 118 17.98 -7.07 0.94
CA TYR A 118 18.68 -8.23 1.47
C TYR A 118 17.79 -9.49 1.46
N GLU A 119 16.56 -9.41 1.94
CA GLU A 119 15.62 -10.55 1.97
C GLU A 119 15.40 -11.13 0.57
N HIS A 120 15.34 -10.26 -0.45
CA HIS A 120 15.17 -10.71 -1.82
C HIS A 120 16.43 -11.32 -2.42
N SER A 121 17.58 -10.65 -2.28
CA SER A 121 18.81 -10.97 -2.99
C SER A 121 19.71 -11.96 -2.25
N GLY A 122 19.66 -11.99 -0.90
CA GLY A 122 20.62 -12.70 -0.06
C GLY A 122 22.02 -12.05 -0.02
N ASP A 123 22.17 -10.81 -0.51
CA ASP A 123 23.45 -10.10 -0.57
C ASP A 123 23.91 -9.68 0.82
N SER A 124 25.02 -10.26 1.28
CA SER A 124 25.61 -9.96 2.60
C SER A 124 26.12 -8.52 2.73
N ALA A 125 26.39 -7.83 1.64
CA ALA A 125 26.74 -6.41 1.68
C ALA A 125 25.52 -5.57 2.07
N LEU A 126 24.34 -5.87 1.52
CA LEU A 126 23.09 -5.21 1.90
C LEU A 126 22.70 -5.51 3.36
N LEU A 127 22.95 -6.74 3.84
CA LEU A 127 22.78 -7.08 5.27
C LEU A 127 23.60 -6.15 6.17
N SER A 128 24.89 -6.02 5.87
CA SER A 128 25.78 -5.16 6.67
C SER A 128 25.34 -3.69 6.66
N GLU A 129 24.93 -3.18 5.51
CA GLU A 129 24.43 -1.80 5.39
C GLU A 129 23.10 -1.62 6.16
N ALA A 130 22.18 -2.59 6.08
CA ALA A 130 20.93 -2.58 6.82
C ALA A 130 21.16 -2.54 8.34
N GLU A 131 22.08 -3.35 8.86
CA GLU A 131 22.45 -3.36 10.28
C GLU A 131 23.02 -2.01 10.73
N MET A 132 23.92 -1.43 9.96
CA MET A 132 24.58 -0.17 10.32
C MET A 132 23.58 1.01 10.33
N TYR A 133 22.78 1.18 9.27
CA TYR A 133 21.75 2.23 9.24
C TYR A 133 20.66 2.03 10.30
N THR A 134 20.25 0.78 10.58
CA THR A 134 19.30 0.48 11.65
C THR A 134 19.85 0.90 13.01
N LYS A 135 21.12 0.63 13.29
CA LYS A 135 21.75 0.95 14.56
C LYS A 135 21.73 2.45 14.88
N GLU A 136 21.83 3.32 13.88
CA GLU A 136 21.80 4.78 14.07
C GLU A 136 20.46 5.30 14.62
N LEU A 137 19.41 4.47 14.67
CA LEU A 137 18.12 4.79 15.26
C LEU A 137 17.96 4.25 16.71
N GLU A 138 18.98 3.60 17.29
CA GLU A 138 18.94 3.02 18.65
C GLU A 138 18.56 4.04 19.72
N PHE A 139 18.98 5.31 19.55
CA PHE A 139 18.70 6.39 20.50
C PHE A 139 17.20 6.64 20.71
N LEU A 140 16.33 6.21 19.81
CA LEU A 140 14.88 6.35 19.93
C LEU A 140 14.30 5.52 21.08
N ALA A 141 14.98 4.44 21.46
CA ALA A 141 14.61 3.62 22.62
C ALA A 141 14.77 4.35 23.97
N GLU A 142 15.61 5.39 24.02
CA GLU A 142 15.99 6.11 25.23
C GLU A 142 15.51 7.58 25.22
N THR A 143 14.89 8.05 24.11
CA THR A 143 14.48 9.44 23.94
C THR A 143 12.98 9.57 24.10
N SER A 144 12.51 10.67 24.68
CA SER A 144 11.08 11.00 24.71
C SER A 144 10.54 11.19 23.30
N ALA A 145 9.28 10.79 23.08
CA ALA A 145 8.60 10.98 21.81
C ALA A 145 8.57 12.46 21.41
N TYR A 146 8.97 12.75 20.19
CA TYR A 146 8.80 14.07 19.57
C TYR A 146 7.36 14.21 19.03
N ASP A 147 6.92 13.19 18.32
CA ASP A 147 5.57 12.98 17.83
C ASP A 147 5.25 11.47 17.72
N HIS A 148 4.20 11.12 16.99
CA HIS A 148 3.70 9.74 16.91
C HIS A 148 4.47 8.82 15.96
N ASP A 149 5.38 9.32 15.14
CA ASP A 149 5.97 8.59 14.00
C ASP A 149 6.98 7.48 14.37
N LEU A 150 7.01 7.06 15.62
CA LEU A 150 7.96 6.09 16.14
C LEU A 150 7.85 4.70 15.48
N GLY A 151 6.65 4.31 15.03
CA GLY A 151 6.47 3.08 14.26
C GLY A 151 7.14 3.14 12.89
N PHE A 152 7.02 4.25 12.17
CA PHE A 152 7.73 4.47 10.91
C PHE A 152 9.24 4.43 11.10
N LEU A 153 9.73 5.01 12.19
CA LEU A 153 11.16 5.03 12.49
C LEU A 153 11.70 3.67 12.89
N VAL A 154 11.05 2.98 13.83
CA VAL A 154 11.61 1.79 14.48
C VAL A 154 11.03 0.50 13.91
N PHE A 155 9.73 0.43 13.58
CA PHE A 155 9.17 -0.83 13.11
C PHE A 155 9.52 -1.12 11.65
N CYS A 156 9.65 -0.10 10.81
CA CYS A 156 10.15 -0.25 9.44
C CYS A 156 11.64 -0.67 9.41
N SER A 157 12.45 -0.27 10.38
CA SER A 157 13.88 -0.59 10.49
C SER A 157 14.13 -1.82 11.37
N TYR A 158 14.09 -1.67 12.69
CA TYR A 158 14.31 -2.72 13.67
C TYR A 158 13.31 -3.87 13.55
N GLY A 159 12.04 -3.59 13.20
CA GLY A 159 11.03 -4.61 13.00
C GLY A 159 11.39 -5.58 11.87
N ASN A 160 11.81 -5.06 10.71
CA ASN A 160 12.32 -5.89 9.61
C ASN A 160 13.62 -6.61 9.99
N GLY A 161 14.54 -5.91 10.67
CA GLY A 161 15.77 -6.51 11.16
C GLY A 161 15.51 -7.67 12.11
N TYR A 162 14.64 -7.51 13.10
CA TYR A 162 14.25 -8.57 14.02
C TYR A 162 13.59 -9.76 13.31
N ARG A 163 12.68 -9.49 12.39
CA ARG A 163 11.98 -10.51 11.60
C ARG A 163 12.95 -11.42 10.84
N LEU A 164 14.05 -10.85 10.31
CA LEU A 164 15.01 -11.58 9.48
C LEU A 164 16.15 -12.22 10.27
N THR A 165 16.56 -11.62 11.40
CA THR A 165 17.75 -12.05 12.15
C THR A 165 17.43 -12.70 13.49
N GLY A 166 16.29 -12.38 14.09
CA GLY A 166 15.96 -12.78 15.46
C GLY A 166 16.86 -12.11 16.53
N ASN A 167 17.58 -11.02 16.18
CA ASN A 167 18.51 -10.35 17.11
C ASN A 167 17.75 -9.81 18.34
N PRO A 168 18.05 -10.27 19.56
CA PRO A 168 17.35 -9.87 20.78
C PRO A 168 17.51 -8.37 21.10
N GLU A 169 18.62 -7.74 20.72
CA GLU A 169 18.83 -6.30 20.92
C GLU A 169 17.80 -5.48 20.12
N TYR A 170 17.45 -5.91 18.91
CA TYR A 170 16.42 -5.27 18.11
C TYR A 170 15.05 -5.32 18.77
N LYS A 171 14.75 -6.46 19.40
CA LYS A 171 13.51 -6.62 20.18
C LYS A 171 13.42 -5.61 21.31
N GLU A 172 14.50 -5.42 22.08
CA GLU A 172 14.53 -4.46 23.20
C GLU A 172 14.30 -3.03 22.72
N VAL A 173 14.89 -2.62 21.59
CA VAL A 173 14.64 -1.29 20.99
C VAL A 173 13.16 -1.12 20.63
N ILE A 174 12.54 -2.12 20.00
CA ILE A 174 11.12 -2.07 19.62
C ILE A 174 10.23 -1.95 20.87
N LEU A 175 10.50 -2.74 21.91
CA LEU A 175 9.70 -2.72 23.16
C LEU A 175 9.77 -1.36 23.84
N ASN A 176 10.97 -0.81 24.02
CA ASN A 176 11.17 0.49 24.66
C ASN A 176 10.54 1.64 23.87
N THR A 177 10.63 1.57 22.53
CA THR A 177 10.01 2.58 21.65
C THR A 177 8.48 2.50 21.68
N ALA A 178 7.91 1.30 21.77
CA ALA A 178 6.46 1.14 21.91
C ALA A 178 5.94 1.73 23.24
N ASP A 179 6.69 1.54 24.34
CA ASP A 179 6.39 2.19 25.62
C ASP A 179 6.50 3.72 25.53
N THR A 180 7.49 4.23 24.79
CA THR A 180 7.65 5.67 24.51
C THR A 180 6.47 6.23 23.73
N LEU A 181 6.01 5.53 22.67
CA LEU A 181 4.82 5.93 21.90
C LEU A 181 3.57 5.99 22.81
N ALA A 182 3.41 5.02 23.69
CA ALA A 182 2.28 4.98 24.63
C ALA A 182 2.22 6.19 25.58
N THR A 183 3.34 6.89 25.81
CA THR A 183 3.35 8.13 26.63
C THR A 183 2.53 9.27 26.00
N LEU A 184 2.29 9.23 24.69
CA LEU A 184 1.45 10.19 23.97
C LEU A 184 -0.05 9.87 24.06
N PHE A 185 -0.42 8.74 24.64
CA PHE A 185 -1.83 8.36 24.75
C PHE A 185 -2.55 9.19 25.82
N ASN A 186 -3.66 9.81 25.42
CA ASN A 186 -4.55 10.49 26.36
C ASN A 186 -5.75 9.58 26.66
N PRO A 187 -5.88 9.05 27.89
CA PRO A 187 -6.96 8.14 28.24
C PRO A 187 -8.35 8.77 28.25
N THR A 188 -8.47 10.09 28.38
CA THR A 188 -9.75 10.83 28.31
C THR A 188 -10.22 10.93 26.86
N VAL A 189 -9.31 11.25 25.93
CA VAL A 189 -9.61 11.33 24.49
C VAL A 189 -9.76 9.91 23.90
N GLY A 190 -8.91 8.98 24.33
CA GLY A 190 -8.84 7.62 23.80
C GLY A 190 -7.91 7.46 22.60
N THR A 191 -7.08 8.47 22.30
CA THR A 191 -6.12 8.41 21.17
C THR A 191 -4.72 8.82 21.60
N ILE A 192 -3.74 8.43 20.76
CA ILE A 192 -2.34 8.89 20.82
C ILE A 192 -2.28 10.27 20.19
N LEU A 193 -1.71 11.24 20.90
CA LEU A 193 -1.48 12.59 20.41
C LEU A 193 -0.47 12.56 19.27
N SER A 194 -0.84 13.05 18.08
CA SER A 194 0.04 12.99 16.93
C SER A 194 1.16 14.04 16.99
N TRP A 195 0.79 15.30 17.22
CA TRP A 195 1.75 16.41 17.23
C TRP A 195 1.66 17.23 18.52
N PRO A 196 2.44 16.88 19.57
CA PRO A 196 2.42 17.62 20.85
C PRO A 196 2.67 19.11 20.71
N ARG A 197 3.56 19.49 19.78
CA ARG A 197 3.94 20.89 19.49
C ARG A 197 2.82 21.74 18.86
N HIS A 198 1.83 21.08 18.22
CA HIS A 198 0.73 21.73 17.51
C HIS A 198 -0.62 21.71 18.26
N VAL A 199 -0.64 21.31 19.52
CA VAL A 199 -1.87 21.31 20.35
C VAL A 199 -2.52 22.69 20.39
N LYS A 200 -1.71 23.76 20.49
CA LYS A 200 -2.23 25.14 20.51
C LYS A 200 -2.73 25.58 19.13
N ASP A 201 -2.06 25.17 18.06
CA ASP A 201 -2.40 25.56 16.69
C ASP A 201 -3.72 24.95 16.27
N TYR A 202 -3.96 23.68 16.64
CA TYR A 202 -5.23 22.98 16.40
C TYR A 202 -6.32 23.35 17.40
N GLY A 203 -5.97 23.91 18.57
CA GLY A 203 -6.89 24.23 19.64
C GLY A 203 -7.36 23.03 20.46
N GLY A 204 -6.60 21.92 20.46
CA GLY A 204 -6.93 20.71 21.19
C GLY A 204 -5.96 19.55 20.91
N HIS A 205 -6.28 18.40 21.50
CA HIS A 205 -5.59 17.15 21.22
C HIS A 205 -5.82 16.79 19.74
N ASN A 206 -4.75 16.62 18.97
CA ASN A 206 -4.82 16.30 17.54
C ASN A 206 -4.37 14.87 17.29
N THR A 207 -5.10 14.19 16.41
CA THR A 207 -4.78 12.84 15.95
C THR A 207 -4.87 12.84 14.43
N ILE A 208 -3.87 12.29 13.74
CA ILE A 208 -3.91 12.15 12.29
C ILE A 208 -4.05 10.68 11.88
N MET A 209 -4.54 10.45 10.66
CA MET A 209 -4.79 9.10 10.15
C MET A 209 -3.51 8.27 10.07
N ASP A 210 -2.39 8.90 9.80
CA ASP A 210 -1.04 8.30 9.73
C ASP A 210 -0.68 7.54 11.02
N ASN A 211 -1.22 7.96 12.17
CA ASN A 211 -0.97 7.31 13.45
C ASN A 211 -1.41 5.84 13.48
N MET A 212 -2.38 5.45 12.63
CA MET A 212 -2.80 4.06 12.50
C MET A 212 -1.65 3.12 12.09
N MET A 213 -0.65 3.63 11.37
CA MET A 213 0.53 2.86 10.95
C MET A 213 1.46 2.51 12.12
N ASN A 214 1.44 3.29 13.19
CA ASN A 214 2.29 3.08 14.37
C ASN A 214 1.72 2.03 15.34
N LEU A 215 0.44 1.66 15.18
CA LEU A 215 -0.22 0.69 16.05
C LEU A 215 0.34 -0.73 15.91
N GLU A 216 0.86 -1.09 14.72
CA GLU A 216 1.46 -2.39 14.48
C GLU A 216 2.60 -2.68 15.46
N MET A 217 3.48 -1.71 15.69
CA MET A 217 4.54 -1.80 16.67
C MET A 217 4.02 -2.07 18.09
N MET A 218 2.92 -1.40 18.48
CA MET A 218 2.31 -1.57 19.81
C MET A 218 1.69 -2.97 19.98
N PHE A 219 0.94 -3.44 18.98
CA PHE A 219 0.38 -4.80 18.97
C PHE A 219 1.49 -5.85 19.04
N TRP A 220 2.54 -5.67 18.23
CA TRP A 220 3.68 -6.56 18.23
C TRP A 220 4.37 -6.58 19.60
N ALA A 221 4.64 -5.42 20.19
CA ALA A 221 5.29 -5.30 21.50
C ALA A 221 4.48 -6.00 22.58
N ALA A 222 3.17 -5.80 22.63
CA ALA A 222 2.28 -6.47 23.60
C ALA A 222 2.31 -8.00 23.51
N LYS A 223 2.49 -8.55 22.31
CA LYS A 223 2.57 -10.00 22.05
C LYS A 223 3.96 -10.57 22.28
N ASN A 224 5.01 -9.75 22.27
CA ASN A 224 6.40 -10.17 22.31
C ASN A 224 7.13 -9.81 23.62
N GLY A 225 6.40 -9.61 24.72
CA GLY A 225 6.97 -9.43 26.06
C GLY A 225 6.96 -8.01 26.57
N GLY A 226 6.42 -7.04 25.82
CA GLY A 226 6.11 -5.69 26.29
C GLY A 226 4.87 -5.64 27.19
N CYS A 227 4.52 -4.44 27.64
CA CYS A 227 3.35 -4.23 28.48
C CYS A 227 2.06 -4.60 27.73
N LYS A 228 1.21 -5.42 28.34
CA LYS A 228 -0.09 -5.81 27.75
C LYS A 228 -1.02 -4.62 27.49
N SER A 229 -0.90 -3.54 28.28
CA SER A 229 -1.67 -2.33 28.08
C SER A 229 -1.40 -1.63 26.73
N LEU A 230 -0.29 -1.92 26.06
CA LEU A 230 -0.02 -1.44 24.70
C LEU A 230 -1.09 -1.92 23.71
N TYR A 231 -1.56 -3.16 23.88
CA TYR A 231 -2.66 -3.70 23.07
C TYR A 231 -3.95 -2.90 23.29
N ASP A 232 -4.31 -2.63 24.54
CA ASP A 232 -5.52 -1.89 24.86
C ASP A 232 -5.45 -0.43 24.36
N VAL A 233 -4.28 0.21 24.44
CA VAL A 233 -4.03 1.54 23.89
C VAL A 233 -4.23 1.54 22.37
N ALA A 234 -3.66 0.57 21.67
CA ALA A 234 -3.79 0.47 20.22
C ALA A 234 -5.26 0.25 19.79
N VAL A 235 -5.99 -0.65 20.47
CA VAL A 235 -7.41 -0.89 20.19
C VAL A 235 -8.25 0.36 20.45
N ARG A 236 -8.07 1.02 21.59
CA ARG A 236 -8.82 2.26 21.92
C ARG A 236 -8.54 3.38 20.94
N HIS A 237 -7.28 3.53 20.51
CA HIS A 237 -6.93 4.48 19.48
C HIS A 237 -7.67 4.19 18.16
N ALA A 238 -7.65 2.93 17.71
CA ALA A 238 -8.34 2.53 16.49
C ALA A 238 -9.86 2.71 16.58
N GLU A 239 -10.50 2.38 17.71
CA GLU A 239 -11.92 2.59 17.93
C GLU A 239 -12.31 4.08 17.89
N LYS A 240 -11.54 4.94 18.58
CA LYS A 240 -11.83 6.38 18.59
C LYS A 240 -11.56 7.03 17.22
N THR A 241 -10.53 6.57 16.51
CA THR A 241 -10.26 6.99 15.13
C THR A 241 -11.39 6.55 14.19
N MET A 242 -11.90 5.32 14.31
CA MET A 242 -13.05 4.83 13.56
C MET A 242 -14.31 5.68 13.78
N GLU A 243 -14.55 6.10 15.02
CA GLU A 243 -15.71 6.91 15.39
C GLU A 243 -15.66 8.33 14.80
N CYS A 244 -14.47 8.97 14.79
CA CYS A 244 -14.35 10.42 14.60
C CYS A 244 -13.70 10.85 13.28
N HIS A 245 -12.88 10.02 12.65
CA HIS A 245 -12.17 10.41 11.43
C HIS A 245 -12.97 10.16 10.14
N PHE A 246 -13.98 9.29 10.17
CA PHE A 246 -14.68 8.89 8.95
C PHE A 246 -16.00 9.62 8.75
N ARG A 247 -16.23 10.00 7.50
CA ARG A 247 -17.51 10.51 7.02
C ARG A 247 -18.41 9.34 6.61
N GLU A 248 -19.70 9.62 6.40
CA GLU A 248 -20.69 8.61 6.00
C GLU A 248 -20.34 7.91 4.67
N ASP A 249 -19.67 8.61 3.77
CA ASP A 249 -19.21 8.09 2.47
C ASP A 249 -17.99 7.13 2.58
N GLY A 250 -17.33 7.06 3.72
CA GLY A 250 -16.09 6.30 3.94
C GLY A 250 -14.82 7.11 3.74
N GLY A 251 -14.92 8.36 3.33
CA GLY A 251 -13.78 9.28 3.28
C GLY A 251 -13.31 9.65 4.67
N CYS A 252 -11.99 9.74 4.88
CA CYS A 252 -11.44 10.13 6.17
C CYS A 252 -10.95 11.58 6.19
N TYR A 253 -11.11 12.23 7.34
CA TYR A 253 -10.36 13.43 7.66
C TYR A 253 -8.89 13.05 7.90
N HIS A 254 -7.97 13.91 7.44
CA HIS A 254 -6.57 13.74 7.80
C HIS A 254 -6.37 13.92 9.30
N VAL A 255 -6.93 14.99 9.89
CA VAL A 255 -6.78 15.37 11.29
C VAL A 255 -8.13 15.38 11.98
N ALA A 256 -8.24 14.73 13.14
CA ALA A 256 -9.32 14.90 14.10
C ALA A 256 -8.80 15.67 15.32
N VAL A 257 -9.58 16.66 15.77
CA VAL A 257 -9.26 17.49 16.92
C VAL A 257 -10.26 17.23 18.04
N TYR A 258 -9.75 17.07 19.27
CA TYR A 258 -10.55 16.73 20.43
C TYR A 258 -10.31 17.72 21.58
N ASP A 259 -11.33 17.94 22.39
CA ASP A 259 -11.16 18.60 23.67
C ASP A 259 -10.29 17.72 24.60
N THR A 260 -9.19 18.27 25.08
CA THR A 260 -8.21 17.50 25.88
C THR A 260 -8.76 17.07 27.24
N LEU A 261 -9.77 17.79 27.80
CA LEU A 261 -10.32 17.55 29.11
C LEU A 261 -11.57 16.67 29.10
N SER A 262 -12.47 16.86 28.13
CA SER A 262 -13.68 16.05 27.99
C SER A 262 -13.51 14.83 27.08
N GLY A 263 -12.57 14.87 26.14
CA GLY A 263 -12.40 13.84 25.10
C GLY A 263 -13.38 13.98 23.94
N ASP A 264 -14.19 15.04 23.91
CA ASP A 264 -15.18 15.27 22.88
C ASP A 264 -14.52 15.63 21.54
N PHE A 265 -15.07 15.10 20.44
CA PHE A 265 -14.66 15.47 19.09
C PHE A 265 -15.09 16.92 18.79
N ILE A 266 -14.13 17.76 18.39
CA ILE A 266 -14.38 19.17 18.05
C ILE A 266 -14.63 19.31 16.54
N ARG A 267 -13.70 18.81 15.74
CA ARG A 267 -13.79 18.89 14.26
C ARG A 267 -12.81 17.95 13.56
N GLY A 268 -13.15 17.61 12.31
CA GLY A 268 -12.20 17.09 11.33
C GLY A 268 -11.63 18.20 10.46
N CYS A 269 -10.37 18.08 10.08
CA CYS A 269 -9.72 19.00 9.14
C CYS A 269 -8.58 18.30 8.38
N THR A 270 -7.91 19.04 7.49
CA THR A 270 -6.72 18.53 6.80
C THR A 270 -5.47 19.32 7.18
N HIS A 271 -4.31 18.69 6.96
CA HIS A 271 -3.00 19.33 7.00
C HIS A 271 -2.32 19.23 5.63
N GLN A 272 -2.42 18.06 5.00
CA GLN A 272 -1.75 17.77 3.72
C GLN A 272 -2.71 17.60 2.54
N GLY A 273 -4.03 17.50 2.77
CA GLY A 273 -5.05 17.42 1.72
C GLY A 273 -5.43 18.77 1.14
N TYR A 274 -6.23 18.76 0.07
CA TYR A 274 -6.69 19.94 -0.63
C TYR A 274 -7.64 20.80 0.21
N ALA A 275 -8.56 20.18 0.92
CA ALA A 275 -9.54 20.85 1.79
C ALA A 275 -9.94 19.93 2.95
N ASP A 276 -10.55 20.50 4.02
CA ASP A 276 -10.96 19.74 5.21
C ASP A 276 -11.89 18.56 4.87
N SER A 277 -12.73 18.70 3.85
CA SER A 277 -13.66 17.67 3.39
C SER A 277 -13.18 16.87 2.17
N SER A 278 -11.98 17.17 1.64
CA SER A 278 -11.43 16.44 0.49
C SER A 278 -10.95 15.03 0.87
N LEU A 279 -10.68 14.24 -0.15
CA LEU A 279 -10.16 12.89 -0.01
C LEU A 279 -8.67 12.87 -0.34
N TRP A 280 -7.84 13.21 0.64
CA TRP A 280 -6.38 13.14 0.51
C TRP A 280 -5.95 11.68 0.30
N ALA A 281 -5.33 11.38 -0.85
CA ALA A 281 -5.09 10.01 -1.27
C ALA A 281 -4.24 9.21 -0.27
N ARG A 282 -3.14 9.79 0.24
CA ARG A 282 -2.27 9.08 1.19
C ARG A 282 -2.92 8.91 2.56
N GLY A 283 -3.74 9.86 3.03
CA GLY A 283 -4.51 9.67 4.26
C GLY A 283 -5.48 8.51 4.17
N GLN A 284 -6.17 8.39 3.04
CA GLN A 284 -7.04 7.25 2.76
C GLN A 284 -6.24 5.93 2.69
N SER A 285 -5.03 5.97 2.12
CA SER A 285 -4.12 4.81 2.05
C SER A 285 -3.69 4.34 3.43
N TRP A 286 -3.36 5.28 4.35
CA TRP A 286 -3.06 4.96 5.74
C TRP A 286 -4.24 4.30 6.46
N ALA A 287 -5.46 4.76 6.18
CA ALA A 287 -6.67 4.16 6.75
C ALA A 287 -6.83 2.70 6.27
N ILE A 288 -6.69 2.42 4.97
CA ILE A 288 -6.79 1.07 4.42
C ILE A 288 -5.76 0.14 5.08
N TYR A 289 -4.49 0.55 5.06
CA TYR A 289 -3.40 -0.26 5.64
C TYR A 289 -3.58 -0.45 7.14
N GLY A 290 -3.79 0.64 7.88
CA GLY A 290 -3.89 0.62 9.34
C GLY A 290 -5.05 -0.23 9.84
N TYR A 291 -6.25 -0.12 9.26
CA TYR A 291 -7.39 -0.94 9.66
C TYR A 291 -7.27 -2.41 9.24
N THR A 292 -6.56 -2.71 8.15
CA THR A 292 -6.18 -4.10 7.80
C THR A 292 -5.30 -4.70 8.89
N VAL A 293 -4.29 -3.96 9.35
CA VAL A 293 -3.41 -4.37 10.46
C VAL A 293 -4.21 -4.55 11.76
N VAL A 294 -5.07 -3.58 12.12
CA VAL A 294 -5.87 -3.68 13.35
C VAL A 294 -6.79 -4.90 13.31
N TYR A 295 -7.41 -5.20 12.16
CA TYR A 295 -8.18 -6.43 12.02
C TYR A 295 -7.33 -7.68 12.18
N ARG A 296 -6.17 -7.77 11.54
CA ARG A 296 -5.21 -8.90 11.71
C ARG A 296 -4.89 -9.14 13.18
N GLU A 297 -4.68 -8.08 13.94
CA GLU A 297 -4.23 -8.14 15.33
C GLU A 297 -5.34 -8.47 16.32
N THR A 298 -6.60 -8.06 16.02
CA THR A 298 -7.75 -8.15 16.94
C THR A 298 -8.77 -9.21 16.55
N GLY A 299 -8.94 -9.50 15.25
CA GLY A 299 -10.05 -10.30 14.72
C GLY A 299 -11.42 -9.60 14.82
N ASP A 300 -11.48 -8.33 15.19
CA ASP A 300 -12.74 -7.61 15.31
C ASP A 300 -13.26 -7.18 13.93
N LYS A 301 -14.38 -7.77 13.55
CA LYS A 301 -15.00 -7.56 12.24
C LYS A 301 -15.37 -6.10 11.94
N ARG A 302 -15.58 -5.26 12.95
CA ARG A 302 -15.85 -3.83 12.75
C ARG A 302 -14.72 -3.13 12.00
N PHE A 303 -13.47 -3.51 12.28
CA PHE A 303 -12.29 -2.95 11.61
C PHE A 303 -12.14 -3.48 10.18
N LEU A 304 -12.49 -4.76 9.94
CA LEU A 304 -12.53 -5.30 8.58
C LEU A 304 -13.60 -4.60 7.73
N ASP A 305 -14.82 -4.47 8.25
CA ASP A 305 -15.93 -3.82 7.55
C ASP A 305 -15.57 -2.36 7.17
N LEU A 306 -14.84 -1.67 8.05
CA LEU A 306 -14.34 -0.32 7.75
C LEU A 306 -13.22 -0.35 6.70
N ALA A 307 -12.23 -1.25 6.82
CA ALA A 307 -11.17 -1.39 5.82
C ALA A 307 -11.74 -1.67 4.42
N GLU A 308 -12.75 -2.56 4.31
CA GLU A 308 -13.45 -2.82 3.06
C GLU A 308 -14.15 -1.57 2.51
N LYS A 309 -14.90 -0.85 3.36
CA LYS A 309 -15.63 0.38 2.96
C LYS A 309 -14.70 1.46 2.42
N VAL A 310 -13.59 1.69 3.12
CA VAL A 310 -12.57 2.68 2.75
C VAL A 310 -11.88 2.28 1.44
N THR A 311 -11.59 0.99 1.29
CA THR A 311 -11.00 0.43 0.07
C THR A 311 -11.95 0.58 -1.12
N ASP A 312 -13.20 0.21 -0.97
CA ASP A 312 -14.19 0.29 -2.06
C ASP A 312 -14.35 1.75 -2.55
N LEU A 313 -14.36 2.74 -1.63
CA LEU A 313 -14.35 4.15 -1.99
C LEU A 313 -13.07 4.53 -2.76
N TYR A 314 -11.90 4.16 -2.22
CA TYR A 314 -10.60 4.48 -2.85
C TYR A 314 -10.52 3.94 -4.28
N LEU A 315 -10.85 2.66 -4.47
CA LEU A 315 -10.81 2.01 -5.78
C LEU A 315 -11.78 2.65 -6.77
N SER A 316 -12.94 3.12 -6.30
CA SER A 316 -13.94 3.79 -7.15
C SER A 316 -13.50 5.17 -7.67
N ARG A 317 -12.46 5.75 -7.08
CA ARG A 317 -11.95 7.10 -7.40
C ARG A 317 -10.64 7.07 -8.20
N LEU A 318 -10.06 5.89 -8.41
CA LEU A 318 -8.80 5.74 -9.13
C LEU A 318 -8.93 6.10 -10.61
N PRO A 319 -7.91 6.72 -11.20
CA PRO A 319 -7.77 6.83 -12.64
C PRO A 319 -7.42 5.49 -13.29
N ASP A 320 -7.45 5.44 -14.63
CA ASP A 320 -7.27 4.21 -15.42
C ASP A 320 -5.93 3.49 -15.16
N ASP A 321 -4.89 4.24 -14.77
CA ASP A 321 -3.57 3.69 -14.48
C ASP A 321 -3.40 3.23 -13.02
N TYR A 322 -4.44 3.30 -12.20
CA TYR A 322 -4.45 2.86 -10.80
C TYR A 322 -3.43 3.57 -9.88
N VAL A 323 -2.85 4.70 -10.29
CA VAL A 323 -2.05 5.57 -9.43
C VAL A 323 -2.87 6.83 -9.13
N PRO A 324 -3.21 7.13 -7.87
CA PRO A 324 -4.09 8.23 -7.54
C PRO A 324 -3.45 9.60 -7.81
N TYR A 325 -4.28 10.60 -7.97
CA TYR A 325 -3.86 11.99 -7.75
C TYR A 325 -3.57 12.18 -6.26
N TRP A 326 -2.76 13.19 -5.91
CA TRP A 326 -2.40 13.46 -4.51
C TRP A 326 -3.60 13.69 -3.59
N ASP A 327 -4.67 14.26 -4.16
CA ASP A 327 -6.00 14.40 -3.55
C ASP A 327 -7.04 14.13 -4.64
N PHE A 328 -8.04 13.30 -4.35
CA PHE A 328 -9.07 12.90 -5.31
C PHE A 328 -10.06 14.04 -5.67
N ASP A 329 -10.03 15.13 -4.89
CA ASP A 329 -10.91 16.28 -5.06
C ASP A 329 -10.15 17.54 -5.53
N ASP A 330 -8.89 17.37 -5.99
CA ASP A 330 -8.15 18.48 -6.57
C ASP A 330 -8.84 18.97 -7.87
N PRO A 331 -9.23 20.26 -7.93
CA PRO A 331 -9.92 20.80 -9.11
C PRO A 331 -9.04 20.85 -10.38
N ALA A 332 -7.73 20.64 -10.25
CA ALA A 332 -6.80 20.57 -11.38
C ALA A 332 -6.77 19.19 -12.06
N ILE A 333 -7.52 18.20 -11.58
CA ILE A 333 -7.63 16.89 -12.25
C ILE A 333 -8.19 17.10 -13.68
N PRO A 334 -7.56 16.53 -14.74
CA PRO A 334 -6.54 15.48 -14.74
C PRO A 334 -5.08 15.96 -14.72
N GLU A 335 -4.79 17.23 -14.64
CA GLU A 335 -3.43 17.81 -14.62
C GLU A 335 -2.81 17.88 -13.20
N ALA A 336 -3.57 17.51 -12.17
CA ALA A 336 -3.08 17.46 -10.79
C ALA A 336 -1.93 16.46 -10.62
N PRO A 337 -0.98 16.72 -9.69
CA PRO A 337 0.11 15.79 -9.39
C PRO A 337 -0.39 14.41 -8.95
N ARG A 338 0.38 13.37 -9.26
CA ARG A 338 0.14 12.00 -8.78
C ARG A 338 0.77 11.79 -7.40
N ASP A 339 0.34 10.75 -6.72
CA ASP A 339 1.02 10.25 -5.53
C ASP A 339 1.30 8.74 -5.65
N ALA A 340 2.46 8.42 -6.21
CA ALA A 340 2.93 7.04 -6.34
C ALA A 340 3.08 6.34 -4.97
N SER A 341 3.36 7.12 -3.90
CA SER A 341 3.45 6.56 -2.55
C SER A 341 2.10 6.01 -2.06
N ALA A 342 1.01 6.71 -2.35
CA ALA A 342 -0.32 6.26 -1.99
C ALA A 342 -0.70 4.96 -2.71
N ALA A 343 -0.36 4.82 -4.00
CA ALA A 343 -0.54 3.57 -4.73
C ALA A 343 0.28 2.42 -4.15
N ALA A 344 1.54 2.65 -3.79
CA ALA A 344 2.42 1.64 -3.20
C ALA A 344 1.89 1.14 -1.83
N ILE A 345 1.45 2.05 -0.96
CA ILE A 345 0.85 1.74 0.34
C ILE A 345 -0.41 0.90 0.17
N VAL A 346 -1.30 1.31 -0.75
CA VAL A 346 -2.57 0.59 -0.98
C VAL A 346 -2.32 -0.77 -1.63
N ALA A 347 -1.40 -0.88 -2.58
CA ALA A 347 -1.04 -2.18 -3.16
C ALA A 347 -0.57 -3.16 -2.07
N SER A 348 0.30 -2.71 -1.15
CA SER A 348 0.75 -3.53 -0.01
C SER A 348 -0.41 -3.94 0.90
N ALA A 349 -1.31 -3.00 1.22
CA ALA A 349 -2.47 -3.24 2.07
C ALA A 349 -3.48 -4.21 1.43
N LEU A 350 -3.76 -4.06 0.13
CA LEU A 350 -4.74 -4.89 -0.60
C LEU A 350 -4.32 -6.36 -0.66
N ILE A 351 -3.02 -6.63 -0.83
CA ILE A 351 -2.51 -8.00 -0.83
C ILE A 351 -2.81 -8.68 0.51
N GLU A 352 -2.61 -8.00 1.62
CA GLU A 352 -2.93 -8.54 2.94
C GLU A 352 -4.46 -8.59 3.17
N LEU A 353 -5.19 -7.52 2.86
CA LEU A 353 -6.64 -7.45 3.05
C LEU A 353 -7.38 -8.53 2.27
N SER A 354 -6.85 -8.94 1.11
CA SER A 354 -7.42 -10.00 0.28
C SER A 354 -7.50 -11.36 0.98
N GLU A 355 -6.68 -11.57 2.02
CA GLU A 355 -6.67 -12.82 2.80
C GLU A 355 -7.86 -12.91 3.79
N TYR A 356 -8.57 -11.80 4.04
CA TYR A 356 -9.58 -11.68 5.10
C TYR A 356 -11.02 -11.48 4.60
N VAL A 357 -11.17 -11.21 3.32
CA VAL A 357 -12.48 -10.90 2.70
C VAL A 357 -13.05 -12.10 1.92
N SER A 358 -14.25 -11.94 1.34
CA SER A 358 -14.82 -12.99 0.47
C SER A 358 -13.98 -13.23 -0.79
N ASP A 359 -14.11 -14.43 -1.39
CA ASP A 359 -13.38 -14.79 -2.61
C ASP A 359 -13.59 -13.76 -3.74
N GLU A 360 -14.81 -13.22 -3.87
CA GLU A 360 -15.12 -12.20 -4.88
C GLU A 360 -14.37 -10.89 -4.62
N LYS A 361 -14.35 -10.41 -3.38
CA LYS A 361 -13.60 -9.21 -3.00
C LYS A 361 -12.09 -9.44 -3.05
N SER A 362 -11.63 -10.61 -2.63
CA SER A 362 -10.23 -11.02 -2.72
C SER A 362 -9.73 -10.91 -4.17
N ALA A 363 -10.49 -11.41 -5.13
CA ALA A 363 -10.15 -11.30 -6.55
C ALA A 363 -10.08 -9.84 -7.03
N VAL A 364 -11.02 -8.99 -6.61
CA VAL A 364 -11.02 -7.55 -6.94
C VAL A 364 -9.82 -6.83 -6.35
N TYR A 365 -9.48 -7.10 -5.09
CA TYR A 365 -8.39 -6.44 -4.39
C TYR A 365 -7.03 -6.88 -4.93
N MET A 366 -6.87 -8.17 -5.24
CA MET A 366 -5.65 -8.69 -5.88
C MET A 366 -5.47 -8.14 -7.31
N ASP A 367 -6.54 -8.05 -8.11
CA ASP A 367 -6.50 -7.43 -9.44
C ASP A 367 -6.11 -5.95 -9.38
N ALA A 368 -6.67 -5.21 -8.41
CA ALA A 368 -6.30 -3.81 -8.19
C ALA A 368 -4.83 -3.66 -7.76
N ALA A 369 -4.34 -4.51 -6.84
CA ALA A 369 -2.95 -4.52 -6.42
C ALA A 369 -2.01 -4.83 -7.60
N GLU A 370 -2.34 -5.82 -8.46
CA GLU A 370 -1.56 -6.14 -9.65
C GLU A 370 -1.47 -4.95 -10.61
N LYS A 371 -2.59 -4.27 -10.85
CA LYS A 371 -2.64 -3.07 -11.72
C LYS A 371 -1.81 -1.92 -11.16
N MET A 372 -1.89 -1.65 -9.85
CA MET A 372 -1.05 -0.66 -9.17
C MET A 372 0.43 -1.00 -9.34
N LEU A 373 0.83 -2.24 -9.03
CA LEU A 373 2.22 -2.70 -9.14
C LEU A 373 2.70 -2.68 -10.59
N THR A 374 1.85 -3.04 -11.56
CA THR A 374 2.16 -2.96 -13.00
C THR A 374 2.42 -1.52 -13.42
N SER A 375 1.57 -0.57 -13.01
CA SER A 375 1.73 0.85 -13.31
C SER A 375 3.00 1.41 -12.66
N LEU A 376 3.22 1.17 -11.37
CA LEU A 376 4.42 1.61 -10.65
C LEU A 376 5.70 1.01 -11.23
N SER A 377 5.62 -0.18 -11.84
CA SER A 377 6.75 -0.85 -12.50
C SER A 377 6.96 -0.40 -13.95
N SER A 378 6.11 0.45 -14.48
CA SER A 378 6.21 0.96 -15.86
C SER A 378 7.25 2.08 -15.98
N ALA A 379 7.63 2.38 -17.24
CA ALA A 379 8.53 3.48 -17.54
C ALA A 379 7.97 4.87 -17.13
N ASN A 380 6.66 4.97 -16.88
CA ASN A 380 6.05 6.23 -16.43
C ASN A 380 6.36 6.53 -14.96
N TYR A 381 6.58 5.50 -14.15
CA TYR A 381 6.76 5.65 -12.70
C TYR A 381 8.13 5.19 -12.19
N ARG A 382 8.85 4.32 -12.91
CA ARG A 382 10.22 3.95 -12.53
C ARG A 382 11.19 5.09 -12.81
N SER A 383 12.07 5.37 -11.87
CA SER A 383 13.14 6.36 -12.05
C SER A 383 14.23 5.89 -13.04
N ALA A 384 14.38 4.58 -13.21
CA ALA A 384 15.35 3.92 -14.08
C ALA A 384 16.77 4.51 -13.93
N ASP A 385 17.40 4.93 -15.04
CA ASP A 385 18.75 5.51 -15.01
C ASP A 385 18.77 7.00 -14.61
N ALA A 386 17.63 7.66 -14.57
CA ALA A 386 17.57 9.10 -14.27
C ALA A 386 17.89 9.41 -12.82
N LYS A 387 17.44 8.57 -11.88
CA LYS A 387 17.62 8.77 -10.44
C LYS A 387 17.91 7.44 -9.75
N PRO A 388 18.57 7.41 -8.58
CA PRO A 388 18.81 6.18 -7.82
C PRO A 388 17.62 5.72 -6.97
N SER A 389 16.51 6.49 -6.93
CA SER A 389 15.25 6.08 -6.30
C SER A 389 14.58 4.96 -7.09
N PHE A 390 13.52 4.35 -6.55
CA PHE A 390 12.72 3.38 -7.29
C PHE A 390 11.65 4.08 -8.13
N LEU A 391 10.91 4.99 -7.51
CA LEU A 391 9.73 5.61 -8.08
C LEU A 391 9.89 7.13 -8.28
N LEU A 392 9.16 7.62 -9.28
CA LEU A 392 8.86 9.02 -9.54
C LEU A 392 7.45 9.36 -9.07
N HIS A 393 7.08 10.64 -9.12
CA HIS A 393 5.70 11.14 -9.04
C HIS A 393 5.00 10.87 -7.71
N ALA A 394 5.71 11.00 -6.57
CA ALA A 394 5.11 11.08 -5.25
C ALA A 394 4.88 12.53 -4.82
N THR A 395 3.84 12.78 -4.03
CA THR A 395 3.53 14.11 -3.50
C THR A 395 3.48 14.09 -1.98
N GLY A 396 4.46 14.73 -1.33
CA GLY A 396 4.59 14.78 0.13
C GLY A 396 3.60 15.75 0.78
N HIS A 397 3.75 17.06 0.53
CA HIS A 397 2.93 18.09 1.17
C HIS A 397 2.56 19.21 0.21
N HIS A 398 1.53 18.98 -0.61
CA HIS A 398 1.11 19.91 -1.65
C HIS A 398 0.70 21.30 -1.11
N PRO A 399 -0.12 21.44 -0.03
CA PRO A 399 -0.48 22.75 0.49
C PRO A 399 0.69 23.59 1.00
N ALA A 400 1.78 22.96 1.43
CA ALA A 400 3.01 23.66 1.82
C ALA A 400 3.93 23.97 0.63
N GLY A 401 3.57 23.56 -0.59
CA GLY A 401 4.41 23.72 -1.77
C GLY A 401 5.70 22.89 -1.71
N SER A 402 5.71 21.80 -0.94
CA SER A 402 6.89 20.95 -0.75
C SER A 402 6.67 19.52 -1.21
N GLU A 403 7.72 18.91 -1.76
CA GLU A 403 7.71 17.51 -2.23
C GLU A 403 6.56 17.22 -3.21
N ILE A 404 6.33 18.13 -4.19
CA ILE A 404 5.34 17.94 -5.24
C ILE A 404 6.03 17.29 -6.44
N ASP A 405 5.55 16.12 -6.86
CA ASP A 405 6.12 15.36 -7.98
C ASP A 405 7.58 14.89 -7.75
N TYR A 406 7.90 14.52 -6.53
CA TYR A 406 9.24 14.07 -6.11
C TYR A 406 9.37 12.54 -6.19
N SER A 407 10.63 12.06 -6.17
CA SER A 407 10.95 10.72 -5.67
C SER A 407 11.10 10.80 -4.17
N ILE A 408 10.42 9.93 -3.41
CA ILE A 408 10.41 10.01 -1.94
C ILE A 408 10.67 8.62 -1.35
N VAL A 409 11.51 8.55 -0.32
CA VAL A 409 12.00 7.29 0.27
C VAL A 409 10.86 6.36 0.76
N TYR A 410 9.77 6.91 1.29
CA TYR A 410 8.66 6.07 1.72
C TYR A 410 7.83 5.49 0.57
N ALA A 411 7.81 6.14 -0.61
CA ALA A 411 7.23 5.55 -1.80
C ALA A 411 8.01 4.28 -2.21
N ASP A 412 9.33 4.37 -2.18
CA ASP A 412 10.23 3.25 -2.48
C ASP A 412 10.07 2.12 -1.45
N TYR A 413 9.97 2.46 -0.14
CA TYR A 413 9.77 1.48 0.91
C TYR A 413 8.47 0.67 0.73
N TYR A 414 7.33 1.34 0.55
CA TYR A 414 6.06 0.63 0.40
C TYR A 414 5.96 -0.10 -0.95
N TYR A 415 6.68 0.36 -1.97
CA TYR A 415 6.74 -0.35 -3.24
C TYR A 415 7.48 -1.69 -3.10
N ILE A 416 8.68 -1.71 -2.52
CA ILE A 416 9.40 -2.98 -2.32
C ILE A 416 8.68 -3.90 -1.32
N GLU A 417 8.03 -3.36 -0.30
CA GLU A 417 7.19 -4.14 0.61
C GLU A 417 6.03 -4.81 -0.14
N ALA A 418 5.31 -4.06 -0.98
CA ALA A 418 4.22 -4.60 -1.77
C ALA A 418 4.69 -5.69 -2.74
N LEU A 419 5.85 -5.51 -3.38
CA LEU A 419 6.46 -6.52 -4.24
C LEU A 419 6.82 -7.80 -3.47
N MET A 420 7.36 -7.68 -2.26
CA MET A 420 7.67 -8.83 -1.41
C MET A 420 6.41 -9.57 -0.95
N ARG A 421 5.35 -8.85 -0.59
CA ARG A 421 4.03 -9.43 -0.29
C ARG A 421 3.44 -10.12 -1.51
N TRP A 422 3.50 -9.50 -2.69
CA TRP A 422 3.02 -10.08 -3.95
C TRP A 422 3.78 -11.36 -4.32
N LYS A 423 5.10 -11.35 -4.21
CA LYS A 423 5.95 -12.54 -4.41
C LYS A 423 5.52 -13.69 -3.51
N LYS A 424 5.30 -13.42 -2.23
CA LYS A 424 4.85 -14.42 -1.26
C LYS A 424 3.46 -14.98 -1.63
N ALA A 425 2.51 -14.13 -1.97
CA ALA A 425 1.14 -14.52 -2.28
C ALA A 425 1.02 -15.30 -3.60
N THR A 426 1.83 -14.99 -4.62
CA THR A 426 1.63 -15.49 -5.99
C THR A 426 2.67 -16.51 -6.44
N VAL A 427 3.92 -16.39 -6.02
CA VAL A 427 5.02 -17.26 -6.44
C VAL A 427 5.22 -18.41 -5.46
N VAL A 428 5.34 -18.12 -4.17
CA VAL A 428 5.62 -19.16 -3.15
C VAL A 428 4.43 -20.10 -2.96
N THR A 429 3.21 -19.59 -3.04
CA THR A 429 1.98 -20.41 -2.89
C THR A 429 1.80 -21.41 -4.05
N LYS A 430 2.25 -21.07 -5.27
CA LYS A 430 2.17 -21.97 -6.46
C LYS A 430 3.13 -23.17 -6.38
N VAL A 431 4.16 -23.14 -5.54
CA VAL A 431 5.15 -24.24 -5.40
C VAL A 431 4.61 -25.34 -4.47
N HIS A 432 3.56 -25.06 -3.70
CA HIS A 432 2.96 -26.00 -2.74
C HIS A 432 1.62 -26.61 -3.21
N LEU A 433 1.17 -26.32 -4.43
CA LEU A 433 0.02 -26.93 -5.12
C LEU A 433 0.51 -27.87 -6.24
#